data_856097276e29eaa92c6b59f9ca1dceac
#
_entry.id   856097276e29eaa92c6b59f9ca1dceac
#
_cell.length_a   1.000
_cell.length_b   1.000
_cell.length_c   1.000
_cell.angle_alpha   90.00
_cell.angle_beta   90.00
_cell.angle_gamma   90.00
#
_symmetry.space_group_name_H-M   'P 1'
#
loop_
_entity.id
_entity.type
_entity.pdbx_description
1 polymer ?
#
loop_
_entity_poly.entity_id
_entity_poly.type
_entity_poly.pdbx_seq_one_letter_code
_entity_poly.pdbx_strand_id
1 'polypeptide(L)'
;VYMGDIPLMTKNATFVVNGTERVVVSQMHRSPGVFFDHDFGKTHTSGKYLFNARIIPYRGSWLDFEFDHKDNLFFRIDRKKKMISTTILQALPSKASEKYLEECQQNKVDPDIYKVSGMTSEEILTYFYETFAFKKQKDGWVVNFDLDKFKYKNLPFNLVDPSSKEIVAHKDVKLSLKLLKEIKDK
;
A
#
# COMPACT_ATOMS: atom_id res chain seq x y z
N VAL A 1 -28.26 -25.57 13.67
CA VAL A 1 -29.47 -24.74 13.58
C VAL A 1 -30.37 -25.32 12.51
N TYR A 2 -31.62 -25.64 12.84
CA TYR A 2 -32.62 -26.10 11.87
C TYR A 2 -33.00 -24.95 10.95
N MET A 3 -32.81 -25.11 9.64
CA MET A 3 -33.05 -24.06 8.64
C MET A 3 -34.30 -24.28 7.78
N GLY A 4 -35.08 -25.33 8.09
CA GLY A 4 -36.24 -25.74 7.33
C GLY A 4 -35.93 -26.85 6.31
N ASP A 5 -36.97 -27.31 5.62
CA ASP A 5 -36.85 -28.33 4.59
C ASP A 5 -36.40 -27.74 3.26
N ILE A 6 -35.48 -28.43 2.59
CA ILE A 6 -35.01 -28.08 1.26
C ILE A 6 -35.76 -29.01 0.26
N PRO A 7 -36.46 -28.45 -0.75
CA PRO A 7 -37.14 -29.27 -1.75
C PRO A 7 -36.15 -30.10 -2.56
N LEU A 8 -36.53 -31.32 -2.90
CA LEU A 8 -35.73 -32.18 -3.76
C LEU A 8 -35.80 -31.68 -5.22
N MET A 9 -34.68 -31.80 -5.89
CA MET A 9 -34.59 -31.50 -7.31
C MET A 9 -35.27 -32.58 -8.13
N THR A 10 -36.13 -32.20 -9.07
CA THR A 10 -36.79 -33.15 -9.99
C THR A 10 -35.83 -33.65 -11.07
N LYS A 11 -36.26 -34.64 -11.86
CA LYS A 11 -35.47 -35.14 -12.99
C LYS A 11 -35.15 -34.10 -14.04
N ASN A 12 -35.96 -33.04 -14.14
CA ASN A 12 -35.81 -31.96 -15.09
C ASN A 12 -34.98 -30.78 -14.50
N ALA A 13 -34.25 -30.96 -13.40
CA ALA A 13 -33.50 -29.93 -12.69
C ALA A 13 -34.37 -28.73 -12.20
N THR A 14 -35.62 -29.02 -11.87
CA THR A 14 -36.56 -28.03 -11.30
C THR A 14 -36.82 -28.31 -9.83
N PHE A 15 -37.38 -27.38 -9.11
CA PHE A 15 -37.84 -27.47 -7.75
C PHE A 15 -39.31 -27.09 -7.66
N VAL A 16 -40.10 -27.88 -6.93
CA VAL A 16 -41.48 -27.50 -6.68
C VAL A 16 -41.57 -26.72 -5.38
N VAL A 17 -41.95 -25.47 -5.49
CA VAL A 17 -42.08 -24.53 -4.36
C VAL A 17 -43.51 -23.95 -4.40
N ASN A 18 -44.28 -24.16 -3.33
CA ASN A 18 -45.68 -23.71 -3.25
C ASN A 18 -46.53 -24.17 -4.46
N GLY A 19 -46.34 -25.43 -4.92
CA GLY A 19 -47.08 -25.96 -6.06
C GLY A 19 -46.63 -25.47 -7.46
N THR A 20 -45.59 -24.67 -7.54
CA THR A 20 -45.06 -24.12 -8.78
C THR A 20 -43.68 -24.69 -9.05
N GLU A 21 -43.43 -25.16 -10.28
CA GLU A 21 -42.09 -25.56 -10.74
C GLU A 21 -41.23 -24.31 -10.90
N ARG A 22 -40.04 -24.33 -10.29
CA ARG A 22 -39.08 -23.25 -10.35
C ARG A 22 -37.69 -23.78 -10.70
N VAL A 23 -36.91 -22.96 -11.38
CA VAL A 23 -35.53 -23.24 -11.77
C VAL A 23 -34.59 -22.22 -11.13
N VAL A 24 -33.44 -22.69 -10.65
CA VAL A 24 -32.38 -21.77 -10.17
C VAL A 24 -31.69 -21.17 -11.40
N VAL A 25 -31.73 -19.85 -11.49
CA VAL A 25 -31.11 -19.08 -12.56
C VAL A 25 -29.79 -18.50 -12.06
N SER A 26 -28.74 -18.62 -12.87
CA SER A 26 -27.45 -17.98 -12.60
C SER A 26 -27.60 -16.45 -12.61
N GLN A 27 -27.10 -15.81 -11.56
CA GLN A 27 -27.08 -14.35 -11.46
C GLN A 27 -25.73 -13.81 -11.89
N MET A 28 -25.74 -12.81 -12.77
CA MET A 28 -24.52 -12.11 -13.15
C MET A 28 -24.01 -11.26 -11.99
N HIS A 29 -22.73 -11.35 -11.70
CA HIS A 29 -22.05 -10.52 -10.71
C HIS A 29 -20.67 -10.10 -11.20
N ARG A 30 -20.04 -9.12 -10.56
CA ARG A 30 -18.65 -8.78 -10.86
C ARG A 30 -17.72 -9.95 -10.52
N SER A 31 -16.76 -10.22 -11.42
CA SER A 31 -15.74 -11.24 -11.18
C SER A 31 -14.93 -10.89 -9.91
N PRO A 32 -14.57 -11.88 -9.10
CA PRO A 32 -13.56 -11.69 -8.07
C PRO A 32 -12.23 -11.26 -8.69
N GLY A 33 -11.48 -10.41 -7.99
CA GLY A 33 -10.18 -9.96 -8.47
C GLY A 33 -9.81 -8.56 -7.97
N VAL A 34 -8.73 -8.03 -8.50
CA VAL A 34 -8.24 -6.68 -8.22
C VAL A 34 -8.44 -5.82 -9.45
N PHE A 35 -9.11 -4.69 -9.27
CA PHE A 35 -9.41 -3.73 -10.31
C PHE A 35 -8.71 -2.41 -9.99
N PHE A 36 -7.95 -1.90 -10.95
CA PHE A 36 -7.29 -0.59 -10.85
C PHE A 36 -8.03 0.40 -11.73
N ASP A 37 -8.23 1.60 -11.22
CA ASP A 37 -8.93 2.68 -11.92
C ASP A 37 -8.37 4.04 -11.51
N HIS A 38 -8.78 5.10 -12.19
CA HIS A 38 -8.45 6.48 -11.86
C HIS A 38 -9.57 7.44 -12.29
N ASP A 39 -9.62 8.63 -11.71
CA ASP A 39 -10.68 9.62 -11.91
C ASP A 39 -10.49 10.52 -13.14
N PHE A 40 -9.46 10.30 -13.95
CA PHE A 40 -9.08 11.16 -15.09
C PHE A 40 -8.84 12.64 -14.72
N GLY A 41 -8.45 12.91 -13.46
CA GLY A 41 -8.21 14.26 -12.97
C GLY A 41 -9.47 15.12 -12.79
N LYS A 42 -10.66 14.51 -12.76
CA LYS A 42 -11.95 15.23 -12.69
C LYS A 42 -12.32 15.63 -11.26
N THR A 43 -11.84 14.92 -10.27
CA THR A 43 -12.26 15.08 -8.87
C THR A 43 -11.63 16.30 -8.21
N HIS A 44 -10.42 16.66 -8.58
CA HIS A 44 -9.69 17.78 -7.98
C HIS A 44 -9.29 18.84 -9.01
N THR A 45 -9.37 20.11 -8.63
CA THR A 45 -9.10 21.28 -9.50
C THR A 45 -7.67 21.32 -10.07
N SER A 46 -6.71 20.64 -9.44
CA SER A 46 -5.32 20.55 -9.93
C SER A 46 -5.15 19.66 -11.17
N GLY A 47 -6.19 18.94 -11.60
CA GLY A 47 -6.10 17.98 -12.70
C GLY A 47 -5.26 16.73 -12.40
N LYS A 48 -4.88 16.51 -11.13
CA LYS A 48 -4.10 15.35 -10.71
C LYS A 48 -4.96 14.08 -10.79
N TYR A 49 -4.41 13.03 -11.41
CA TYR A 49 -5.07 11.72 -11.43
C TYR A 49 -5.04 11.11 -10.03
N LEU A 50 -6.22 10.76 -9.53
CA LEU A 50 -6.38 10.04 -8.27
C LEU A 50 -6.60 8.57 -8.59
N PHE A 51 -5.64 7.76 -8.25
CA PHE A 51 -5.68 6.31 -8.47
C PHE A 51 -6.47 5.63 -7.37
N ASN A 52 -7.19 4.59 -7.74
CA ASN A 52 -7.88 3.72 -6.81
C ASN A 52 -7.69 2.25 -7.21
N ALA A 53 -7.82 1.38 -6.23
CA ALA A 53 -7.80 -0.07 -6.43
C ALA A 53 -8.95 -0.68 -5.64
N ARG A 54 -9.66 -1.62 -6.25
CA ARG A 54 -10.75 -2.36 -5.62
C ARG A 54 -10.45 -3.83 -5.62
N ILE A 55 -10.48 -4.44 -4.45
CA ILE A 55 -10.35 -5.87 -4.26
C ILE A 55 -11.74 -6.44 -4.03
N ILE A 56 -12.20 -7.29 -4.94
CA ILE A 56 -13.46 -8.00 -4.87
C ILE A 56 -13.17 -9.45 -4.57
N PRO A 57 -13.53 -9.97 -3.38
CA PRO A 57 -13.36 -11.37 -3.05
C PRO A 57 -14.46 -12.22 -3.71
N TYR A 58 -14.22 -13.52 -3.80
CA TYR A 58 -15.27 -14.47 -4.22
C TYR A 58 -16.47 -14.42 -3.29
N ARG A 59 -16.24 -14.30 -1.99
CA ARG A 59 -17.26 -14.15 -0.95
C ARG A 59 -16.72 -13.27 0.18
N GLY A 60 -17.46 -12.24 0.55
CA GLY A 60 -17.10 -11.33 1.66
C GLY A 60 -17.14 -9.88 1.26
N SER A 61 -16.58 -9.03 2.10
CA SER A 61 -16.58 -7.59 1.96
C SER A 61 -15.60 -7.10 0.89
N TRP A 62 -15.97 -6.05 0.19
CA TRP A 62 -15.09 -5.38 -0.75
C TRP A 62 -14.10 -4.49 -0.02
N LEU A 63 -12.88 -4.42 -0.53
CA LEU A 63 -11.83 -3.56 -0.01
C LEU A 63 -11.42 -2.58 -1.11
N ASP A 64 -11.63 -1.30 -0.84
CA ASP A 64 -11.27 -0.21 -1.74
C ASP A 64 -10.06 0.53 -1.18
N PHE A 65 -9.05 0.77 -2.01
CA PHE A 65 -7.93 1.67 -1.74
C PHE A 65 -8.05 2.91 -2.60
N GLU A 66 -7.83 4.09 -2.03
CA GLU A 66 -7.95 5.37 -2.72
C GLU A 66 -6.82 6.32 -2.33
N PHE A 67 -6.17 6.94 -3.31
CA PHE A 67 -5.27 8.06 -3.07
C PHE A 67 -6.05 9.36 -2.96
N ASP A 68 -5.60 10.26 -2.09
CA ASP A 68 -6.07 11.64 -2.07
C ASP A 68 -5.14 12.55 -2.89
N HIS A 69 -5.52 13.83 -3.01
CA HIS A 69 -4.72 14.84 -3.73
C HIS A 69 -3.35 15.14 -3.06
N LYS A 70 -3.17 14.74 -1.79
CA LYS A 70 -1.94 14.88 -1.02
C LYS A 70 -1.06 13.63 -1.04
N ASP A 71 -1.39 12.64 -1.88
CA ASP A 71 -0.73 11.33 -1.98
C ASP A 71 -0.86 10.45 -0.74
N ASN A 72 -1.84 10.71 0.11
CA ASN A 72 -2.15 9.80 1.20
C ASN A 72 -3.00 8.64 0.69
N LEU A 73 -2.63 7.44 1.05
CA LEU A 73 -3.37 6.23 0.73
C LEU A 73 -4.37 5.90 1.84
N PHE A 74 -5.62 5.76 1.46
CA PHE A 74 -6.72 5.38 2.34
C PHE A 74 -7.35 4.08 1.89
N PHE A 75 -8.04 3.42 2.82
CA PHE A 75 -8.84 2.26 2.50
C PHE A 75 -10.25 2.35 3.09
N ARG A 76 -11.18 1.60 2.49
CA ARG A 76 -12.56 1.42 2.95
C ARG A 76 -12.94 -0.05 2.83
N ILE A 77 -13.72 -0.51 3.79
CA ILE A 77 -14.37 -1.82 3.73
C ILE A 77 -15.85 -1.59 3.46
N ASP A 78 -16.39 -2.20 2.40
CA ASP A 78 -17.80 -2.07 1.98
C ASP A 78 -18.28 -0.61 1.87
N ARG A 79 -17.40 0.28 1.37
CA ARG A 79 -17.67 1.71 1.23
C ARG A 79 -18.02 2.45 2.54
N LYS A 80 -17.68 1.86 3.68
CA LYS A 80 -17.86 2.47 5.00
C LYS A 80 -16.83 3.58 5.25
N LYS A 81 -16.49 3.83 6.51
CA LYS A 81 -15.56 4.89 6.92
C LYS A 81 -14.19 4.76 6.23
N LYS A 82 -13.70 5.87 5.71
CA LYS A 82 -12.36 6.00 5.14
C LYS A 82 -11.32 6.02 6.25
N MET A 83 -10.30 5.16 6.16
CA MET A 83 -9.22 5.01 7.14
C MET A 83 -7.86 5.05 6.42
N ILE A 84 -6.81 5.46 7.12
CA ILE A 84 -5.46 5.48 6.58
C ILE A 84 -4.96 4.05 6.37
N SER A 85 -4.34 3.77 5.22
CA SER A 85 -3.90 2.42 4.85
C SER A 85 -2.79 1.86 5.73
N THR A 86 -2.02 2.70 6.43
CA THR A 86 -1.04 2.22 7.41
C THR A 86 -1.67 1.35 8.49
N THR A 87 -2.91 1.65 8.88
CA THR A 87 -3.64 0.86 9.89
C THR A 87 -3.87 -0.59 9.43
N ILE A 88 -4.28 -0.80 8.17
CA ILE A 88 -4.51 -2.16 7.66
C ILE A 88 -3.18 -2.88 7.42
N LEU A 89 -2.14 -2.17 6.96
CA LEU A 89 -0.80 -2.76 6.76
C LEU A 89 -0.17 -3.22 8.08
N GLN A 90 -0.40 -2.47 9.16
CA GLN A 90 0.05 -2.86 10.50
C GLN A 90 -0.80 -3.97 11.14
N ALA A 91 -2.04 -4.14 10.70
CA ALA A 91 -2.94 -5.15 11.23
C ALA A 91 -2.82 -6.51 10.51
N LEU A 92 -2.45 -6.50 9.23
CA LEU A 92 -2.31 -7.72 8.43
C LEU A 92 -0.96 -8.40 8.69
N PRO A 93 -0.92 -9.72 8.88
CA PRO A 93 0.34 -10.45 8.99
C PRO A 93 1.25 -10.19 7.78
N SER A 94 2.50 -9.83 8.02
CA SER A 94 3.51 -9.65 6.98
C SER A 94 4.39 -10.90 6.84
N LYS A 95 5.20 -10.97 5.78
CA LYS A 95 6.20 -12.05 5.63
C LYS A 95 7.22 -12.09 6.78
N ALA A 96 7.50 -10.93 7.42
CA ALA A 96 8.34 -10.87 8.60
C ALA A 96 7.67 -11.57 9.79
N SER A 97 6.35 -11.47 9.92
CA SER A 97 5.61 -12.19 10.95
C SER A 97 5.51 -13.69 10.69
N GLU A 98 5.52 -14.13 9.42
CA GLU A 98 5.61 -15.57 9.09
C GLU A 98 6.95 -16.17 9.54
N LYS A 99 8.05 -15.47 9.25
CA LYS A 99 9.38 -15.86 9.72
C LYS A 99 9.45 -15.91 11.26
N TYR A 100 8.83 -14.96 11.93
CA TYR A 100 8.73 -14.93 13.38
C TYR A 100 7.93 -16.12 13.93
N LEU A 101 6.84 -16.53 13.28
CA LEU A 101 6.09 -17.72 13.63
C LEU A 101 6.94 -19.00 13.50
N GLU A 102 7.74 -19.10 12.45
CA GLU A 102 8.69 -20.22 12.29
C GLU A 102 9.74 -20.24 13.41
N GLU A 103 10.28 -19.08 13.79
CA GLU A 103 11.23 -18.96 14.90
C GLU A 103 10.59 -19.32 16.25
N CYS A 104 9.32 -18.92 16.47
CA CYS A 104 8.56 -19.30 17.67
C CYS A 104 8.33 -20.82 17.74
N GLN A 105 8.00 -21.46 16.62
CA GLN A 105 7.84 -22.91 16.55
C GLN A 105 9.14 -23.65 16.84
N GLN A 106 10.26 -23.20 16.29
CA GLN A 106 11.59 -23.76 16.54
C GLN A 106 12.00 -23.65 18.01
N ASN A 107 11.69 -22.52 18.65
CA ASN A 107 12.05 -22.24 20.03
C ASN A 107 11.00 -22.73 21.06
N LYS A 108 9.91 -23.38 20.61
CA LYS A 108 8.77 -23.85 21.44
C LYS A 108 8.14 -22.71 22.27
N VAL A 109 8.10 -21.52 21.73
CA VAL A 109 7.46 -20.36 22.33
C VAL A 109 6.04 -20.24 21.77
N ASP A 110 5.06 -19.99 22.65
CA ASP A 110 3.67 -19.82 22.24
C ASP A 110 3.52 -18.54 21.42
N PRO A 111 3.12 -18.61 20.13
CA PRO A 111 2.98 -17.41 19.27
C PRO A 111 1.87 -16.48 19.75
N ASP A 112 0.89 -16.94 20.54
CA ASP A 112 -0.19 -16.10 21.09
C ASP A 112 0.31 -15.12 22.17
N ILE A 113 1.46 -15.37 22.75
CA ILE A 113 2.09 -14.45 23.72
C ILE A 113 2.61 -13.19 23.03
N TYR A 114 3.04 -13.32 21.79
CA TYR A 114 3.52 -12.22 20.98
C TYR A 114 2.51 -11.98 19.85
N LYS A 115 1.74 -10.90 19.93
CA LYS A 115 0.85 -10.49 18.85
C LYS A 115 1.65 -10.39 17.55
N VAL A 116 1.39 -11.31 16.63
CA VAL A 116 1.94 -11.24 15.28
C VAL A 116 1.43 -9.93 14.66
N SER A 117 2.27 -8.91 14.66
CA SER A 117 1.96 -7.63 14.07
C SER A 117 2.21 -7.68 12.57
N GLY A 118 1.48 -6.87 11.82
CA GLY A 118 1.76 -6.63 10.41
C GLY A 118 3.06 -5.84 10.22
N MET A 119 3.16 -5.10 9.13
CA MET A 119 4.33 -4.27 8.82
C MET A 119 4.61 -3.26 9.93
N THR A 120 5.87 -3.11 10.30
CA THR A 120 6.31 -2.05 11.19
C THR A 120 6.29 -0.70 10.49
N SER A 121 6.34 0.40 11.24
CA SER A 121 6.40 1.75 10.65
C SER A 121 7.65 1.94 9.77
N GLU A 122 8.79 1.34 10.15
CA GLU A 122 10.03 1.39 9.38
C GLU A 122 9.92 0.61 8.07
N GLU A 123 9.31 -0.58 8.09
CA GLU A 123 9.06 -1.37 6.89
C GLU A 123 8.12 -0.63 5.93
N ILE A 124 7.05 -0.01 6.43
CA ILE A 124 6.13 0.79 5.62
C ILE A 124 6.88 1.96 4.97
N LEU A 125 7.69 2.70 5.73
CA LEU A 125 8.48 3.80 5.19
C LEU A 125 9.47 3.32 4.13
N THR A 126 10.17 2.22 4.38
CA THR A 126 11.15 1.66 3.42
C THR A 126 10.47 1.16 2.15
N TYR A 127 9.25 0.63 2.25
CA TYR A 127 8.51 0.11 1.11
C TYR A 127 7.91 1.21 0.22
N PHE A 128 7.36 2.27 0.82
CA PHE A 128 6.65 3.32 0.07
C PHE A 128 7.49 4.54 -0.28
N TYR A 129 8.63 4.73 0.38
CA TYR A 129 9.49 5.88 0.17
C TYR A 129 10.91 5.46 -0.20
N GLU A 130 11.52 6.27 -1.03
CA GLU A 130 12.95 6.13 -1.31
C GLU A 130 13.77 6.49 -0.08
N THR A 131 14.75 5.67 0.24
CA THR A 131 15.65 5.87 1.36
C THR A 131 17.03 6.33 0.90
N PHE A 132 17.65 7.23 1.66
CA PHE A 132 19.04 7.65 1.47
C PHE A 132 19.91 7.01 2.54
N ALA A 133 20.93 6.28 2.13
CA ALA A 133 21.91 5.73 3.04
C ALA A 133 23.02 6.74 3.33
N PHE A 134 23.03 7.30 4.52
CA PHE A 134 24.08 8.19 5.00
C PHE A 134 25.13 7.40 5.78
N LYS A 135 26.42 7.57 5.43
CA LYS A 135 27.54 7.01 6.17
C LYS A 135 28.17 8.10 7.01
N LYS A 136 28.29 7.86 8.32
CA LYS A 136 28.98 8.79 9.23
C LYS A 136 30.50 8.71 9.02
N GLN A 137 31.12 9.86 8.80
CA GLN A 137 32.58 10.04 8.76
C GLN A 137 33.02 11.01 9.84
N LYS A 138 34.35 11.20 10.01
CA LYS A 138 34.90 12.10 11.03
C LYS A 138 34.41 13.55 10.87
N ASP A 139 34.27 14.01 9.65
CA ASP A 139 33.93 15.39 9.29
C ASP A 139 32.44 15.62 8.94
N GLY A 140 31.59 14.59 9.06
CA GLY A 140 30.16 14.71 8.74
C GLY A 140 29.52 13.42 8.22
N TRP A 141 28.42 13.61 7.46
CA TRP A 141 27.69 12.52 6.85
C TRP A 141 27.90 12.52 5.35
N VAL A 142 28.17 11.38 4.77
CA VAL A 142 28.38 11.20 3.34
C VAL A 142 27.24 10.37 2.76
N VAL A 143 26.71 10.78 1.61
CA VAL A 143 25.69 10.09 0.85
C VAL A 143 26.15 9.91 -0.59
N ASN A 144 25.77 8.80 -1.21
CA ASN A 144 26.00 8.61 -2.64
C ASN A 144 25.10 9.57 -3.43
N PHE A 145 25.70 10.38 -4.28
CA PHE A 145 24.99 11.35 -5.10
C PHE A 145 24.32 10.68 -6.29
N ASP A 146 23.00 10.76 -6.35
CA ASP A 146 22.17 10.24 -7.44
C ASP A 146 21.25 11.38 -7.92
N LEU A 147 21.43 11.80 -9.17
CA LEU A 147 20.69 12.88 -9.79
C LEU A 147 19.16 12.70 -9.72
N ASP A 148 18.70 11.50 -10.00
CA ASP A 148 17.26 11.23 -10.06
C ASP A 148 16.63 11.27 -8.66
N LYS A 149 17.35 10.81 -7.66
CA LYS A 149 16.89 10.82 -6.26
C LYS A 149 16.86 12.21 -5.66
N PHE A 150 17.77 13.11 -6.05
CA PHE A 150 17.85 14.46 -5.53
C PHE A 150 17.01 15.48 -6.32
N LYS A 151 16.54 15.11 -7.50
CA LYS A 151 15.79 16.00 -8.40
C LYS A 151 14.56 16.62 -7.74
N TYR A 152 14.49 17.97 -7.79
CA TYR A 152 13.39 18.77 -7.24
C TYR A 152 13.13 18.64 -5.74
N LYS A 153 14.03 18.01 -4.99
CA LYS A 153 13.92 17.92 -3.53
C LYS A 153 14.50 19.17 -2.84
N ASN A 154 13.92 19.53 -1.71
CA ASN A 154 14.48 20.50 -0.78
C ASN A 154 15.15 19.72 0.35
N LEU A 155 16.42 20.00 0.61
CA LEU A 155 17.14 19.34 1.68
C LEU A 155 17.19 20.25 2.92
N PRO A 156 16.98 19.70 4.13
CA PRO A 156 17.03 20.47 5.37
C PRO A 156 18.46 20.78 5.84
N PHE A 157 19.46 20.41 5.03
CA PHE A 157 20.89 20.58 5.31
C PHE A 157 21.64 21.06 4.08
N ASN A 158 22.84 21.62 4.27
CA ASN A 158 23.72 22.01 3.17
C ASN A 158 24.40 20.79 2.55
N LEU A 159 24.48 20.76 1.22
CA LEU A 159 25.35 19.82 0.51
C LEU A 159 26.75 20.45 0.38
N VAL A 160 27.75 19.67 0.77
CA VAL A 160 29.16 20.08 0.76
C VAL A 160 29.93 19.09 -0.09
N ASP A 161 30.80 19.57 -0.96
CA ASP A 161 31.73 18.71 -1.68
C ASP A 161 32.75 18.12 -0.70
N PRO A 162 32.92 16.79 -0.64
CA PRO A 162 33.87 16.18 0.27
C PRO A 162 35.33 16.54 -0.03
N SER A 163 35.65 16.93 -1.27
CA SER A 163 37.01 17.23 -1.73
C SER A 163 37.41 18.69 -1.46
N SER A 164 36.54 19.64 -1.87
CA SER A 164 36.83 21.09 -1.74
C SER A 164 36.33 21.70 -0.43
N LYS A 165 35.43 21.02 0.28
CA LYS A 165 34.68 21.51 1.47
C LYS A 165 33.83 22.76 1.17
N GLU A 166 33.56 23.07 -0.08
CA GLU A 166 32.67 24.16 -0.47
C GLU A 166 31.19 23.72 -0.41
N ILE A 167 30.33 24.66 -0.04
CA ILE A 167 28.88 24.41 -0.06
C ILE A 167 28.42 24.44 -1.52
N VAL A 168 27.97 23.30 -2.01
CA VAL A 168 27.48 23.13 -3.38
C VAL A 168 25.99 23.47 -3.49
N ALA A 169 25.24 23.21 -2.44
CA ALA A 169 23.85 23.66 -2.33
C ALA A 169 23.48 23.99 -0.88
N HIS A 170 22.84 25.14 -0.70
CA HIS A 170 22.36 25.57 0.61
C HIS A 170 21.09 24.82 1.02
N LYS A 171 20.86 24.71 2.32
CA LYS A 171 19.65 24.15 2.89
C LYS A 171 18.40 24.86 2.33
N ASP A 172 17.31 24.12 2.26
CA ASP A 172 15.98 24.59 1.81
C ASP A 172 15.91 25.15 0.38
N VAL A 173 17.00 25.04 -0.39
CA VAL A 173 17.01 25.37 -1.82
C VAL A 173 16.53 24.18 -2.62
N LYS A 174 15.59 24.44 -3.55
CA LYS A 174 15.09 23.42 -4.47
C LYS A 174 16.17 23.01 -5.47
N LEU A 175 16.55 21.76 -5.44
CA LEU A 175 17.56 21.19 -6.33
C LEU A 175 17.02 21.07 -7.75
N SER A 176 17.30 22.07 -8.59
CA SER A 176 16.93 22.05 -10.01
C SER A 176 17.85 21.12 -10.80
N LEU A 177 17.38 20.64 -11.97
CA LEU A 177 18.19 19.81 -12.85
C LEU A 177 19.49 20.49 -13.30
N LYS A 178 19.47 21.82 -13.47
CA LYS A 178 20.64 22.61 -13.86
C LYS A 178 21.70 22.56 -12.76
N LEU A 179 21.29 22.86 -11.52
CA LEU A 179 22.18 22.81 -10.35
C LEU A 179 22.75 21.40 -10.12
N LEU A 180 21.92 20.37 -10.26
CA LEU A 180 22.36 18.99 -10.07
C LEU A 180 23.36 18.51 -11.13
N LYS A 181 23.25 19.00 -12.38
CA LYS A 181 24.25 18.73 -13.42
C LYS A 181 25.57 19.43 -13.10
N GLU A 182 25.53 20.69 -12.68
CA GLU A 182 26.73 21.45 -12.25
C GLU A 182 27.44 20.76 -11.06
N ILE A 183 26.67 20.15 -10.15
CA ILE A 183 27.22 19.37 -9.03
C ILE A 183 27.87 18.08 -9.53
N LYS A 184 27.27 17.40 -10.51
CA LYS A 184 27.80 16.17 -11.05
C LYS A 184 29.10 16.35 -11.83
N ASP A 185 29.22 17.50 -12.51
CA ASP A 185 30.37 17.81 -13.37
C ASP A 185 31.59 18.34 -12.55
N LYS A 186 31.40 18.64 -11.26
CA LYS A 186 32.44 18.97 -10.28
C LYS A 186 32.88 17.77 -9.49
#